data_534af66b5c9b791c8434656cdf640d43
#
_entry.id   534af66b5c9b791c8434656cdf640d43
#
_cell.length_a   1.000
_cell.length_b   1.000
_cell.length_c   1.000
_cell.angle_alpha   90.00
_cell.angle_beta   90.00
_cell.angle_gamma   90.00
#
_symmetry.space_group_name_H-M   'P 1'
#
loop_
_entity.id
_entity.type
_entity.pdbx_description
1 polymer ?
#
loop_
_entity_poly.entity_id
_entity_poly.type
_entity_poly.pdbx_seq_one_letter_code
_entity_poly.pdbx_strand_id
1 'polypeptide(L)'
;MNNDNVNHPSHYTSGPFECIELTSRYPFLGGNAIKYVYRWQDKNGLEDLRKALWYLNRAKAESPYEPIGLYPLDSLVPPYGHFHIDDESVHMLRKLARLNWQNMRGFWKGMAELACNHQSGYTRAKKTLERRIRLLESMPTIAGRMRRATRPHCYGTSC
;
A
#
# COMPACT_ATOMS: atom_id res chain seq x y z
N MET A 1 19.21 -1.72 -23.33
CA MET A 1 19.05 -2.18 -21.95
C MET A 1 18.11 -3.36 -21.93
N ASN A 2 18.59 -4.54 -21.60
CA ASN A 2 17.73 -5.72 -21.45
C ASN A 2 16.81 -5.48 -20.25
N ASN A 3 15.53 -5.26 -20.54
CA ASN A 3 14.50 -5.21 -19.51
C ASN A 3 14.25 -6.65 -19.06
N ASP A 4 14.96 -7.10 -18.04
CA ASP A 4 14.78 -8.43 -17.47
C ASP A 4 13.49 -8.43 -16.64
N ASN A 5 12.38 -8.74 -17.30
CA ASN A 5 11.06 -8.77 -16.70
C ASN A 5 10.88 -9.87 -15.63
N VAL A 6 11.86 -10.74 -15.47
CA VAL A 6 11.84 -11.83 -14.48
C VAL A 6 12.63 -11.46 -13.24
N ASN A 7 13.87 -11.02 -13.38
CA ASN A 7 14.77 -10.77 -12.25
C ASN A 7 14.58 -9.38 -11.64
N HIS A 8 14.43 -8.33 -12.47
CA HIS A 8 14.33 -6.93 -12.02
C HIS A 8 13.24 -6.15 -12.76
N PRO A 9 11.94 -6.50 -12.59
CA PRO A 9 10.86 -5.74 -13.22
C PRO A 9 10.85 -4.29 -12.75
N SER A 10 10.73 -3.34 -13.68
CA SER A 10 10.84 -1.90 -13.41
C SER A 10 9.92 -1.39 -12.28
N HIS A 11 8.72 -1.94 -12.17
CA HIS A 11 7.75 -1.57 -11.13
C HIS A 11 8.12 -2.04 -9.71
N TYR A 12 9.20 -2.82 -9.56
CA TYR A 12 9.75 -3.21 -8.25
C TYR A 12 11.09 -2.54 -7.95
N THR A 13 11.75 -1.96 -8.96
CA THR A 13 13.06 -1.32 -8.86
C THR A 13 13.00 0.21 -8.96
N SER A 14 11.81 0.78 -9.17
CA SER A 14 11.62 2.24 -9.29
C SER A 14 11.81 3.00 -7.98
N GLY A 15 11.81 2.32 -6.84
CA GLY A 15 11.88 2.91 -5.51
C GLY A 15 13.30 3.13 -4.97
N PRO A 16 13.39 3.57 -3.70
CA PRO A 16 14.67 3.82 -3.03
C PRO A 16 15.48 2.55 -2.71
N PHE A 17 14.88 1.39 -2.90
CA PHE A 17 15.44 0.03 -2.81
C PHE A 17 14.50 -0.91 -3.57
N GLU A 18 14.92 -2.16 -3.81
CA GLU A 18 14.04 -3.13 -4.45
C GLU A 18 12.90 -3.56 -3.51
N CYS A 19 11.70 -3.69 -4.05
CA CYS A 19 10.52 -4.08 -3.27
C CYS A 19 10.73 -5.38 -2.48
N ILE A 20 11.46 -6.34 -3.06
CA ILE A 20 11.73 -7.65 -2.44
C ILE A 20 12.56 -7.52 -1.17
N GLU A 21 13.46 -6.54 -1.06
CA GLU A 21 14.31 -6.34 0.12
C GLU A 21 13.46 -6.08 1.38
N LEU A 22 12.34 -5.38 1.23
CA LEU A 22 11.43 -5.14 2.34
C LEU A 22 10.40 -6.28 2.49
N THR A 23 9.80 -6.74 1.38
CA THR A 23 8.69 -7.70 1.47
C THR A 23 9.13 -9.08 1.94
N SER A 24 10.38 -9.50 1.67
CA SER A 24 10.95 -10.75 2.17
C SER A 24 11.11 -10.79 3.70
N ARG A 25 11.10 -9.64 4.35
CA ARG A 25 11.17 -9.52 5.81
C ARG A 25 9.83 -9.73 6.51
N TYR A 26 8.75 -9.92 5.77
CA TYR A 26 7.40 -10.03 6.30
C TYR A 26 6.78 -11.40 6.02
N PRO A 27 5.87 -11.87 6.87
CA PRO A 27 4.99 -12.97 6.54
C PRO A 27 4.18 -12.68 5.27
N PHE A 28 3.62 -13.71 4.67
CA PHE A 28 2.91 -13.64 3.39
C PHE A 28 1.88 -12.50 3.31
N LEU A 29 1.06 -12.31 4.34
CA LEU A 29 0.00 -11.29 4.32
C LEU A 29 0.57 -9.87 4.37
N GLY A 30 1.51 -9.60 5.27
CA GLY A 30 2.18 -8.31 5.39
C GLY A 30 3.02 -7.97 4.17
N GLY A 31 3.81 -8.93 3.69
CA GLY A 31 4.63 -8.77 2.49
C GLY A 31 3.79 -8.44 1.25
N ASN A 32 2.62 -9.09 1.06
CA ASN A 32 1.72 -8.76 -0.04
C ASN A 32 1.06 -7.38 0.13
N ALA A 33 0.63 -6.99 1.35
CA ALA A 33 0.11 -5.66 1.59
C ALA A 33 1.13 -4.57 1.20
N ILE A 34 2.38 -4.72 1.65
CA ILE A 34 3.50 -3.84 1.31
C ILE A 34 3.74 -3.82 -0.20
N LYS A 35 3.86 -4.98 -0.83
CA LYS A 35 4.12 -5.13 -2.27
C LYS A 35 3.12 -4.36 -3.12
N TYR A 36 1.84 -4.50 -2.83
CA TYR A 36 0.80 -3.85 -3.62
C TYR A 36 0.82 -2.32 -3.45
N VAL A 37 1.07 -1.80 -2.24
CA VAL A 37 1.23 -0.35 -2.03
C VAL A 37 2.53 0.17 -2.63
N TYR A 38 3.58 -0.64 -2.68
CA TYR A 38 4.87 -0.23 -3.21
C TYR A 38 4.82 0.11 -4.71
N ARG A 39 3.96 -0.57 -5.47
CA ARG A 39 3.93 -0.51 -6.94
C ARG A 39 2.63 0.00 -7.55
N TRP A 40 1.65 0.40 -6.74
CA TRP A 40 0.28 0.61 -7.24
C TRP A 40 0.17 1.62 -8.38
N GLN A 41 0.96 2.71 -8.36
CA GLN A 41 0.96 3.72 -9.43
C GLN A 41 1.62 3.21 -10.73
N ASP A 42 2.56 2.27 -10.59
CA ASP A 42 3.37 1.77 -11.70
C ASP A 42 2.77 0.52 -12.37
N LYS A 43 1.70 -0.06 -11.80
CA LYS A 43 1.12 -1.31 -12.31
C LYS A 43 -0.41 -1.26 -12.43
N ASN A 44 -1.15 -1.67 -11.40
CA ASN A 44 -2.59 -1.91 -11.51
C ASN A 44 -3.45 -0.82 -10.83
N GLY A 45 -2.86 0.27 -10.37
CA GLY A 45 -3.59 1.39 -9.81
C GLY A 45 -4.52 1.01 -8.65
N LEU A 46 -5.78 1.37 -8.78
CA LEU A 46 -6.82 1.13 -7.78
C LEU A 46 -6.97 -0.35 -7.38
N GLU A 47 -6.78 -1.27 -8.31
CA GLU A 47 -6.88 -2.71 -8.03
C GLU A 47 -5.80 -3.16 -7.05
N ASP A 48 -4.55 -2.69 -7.20
CA ASP A 48 -3.46 -3.02 -6.27
C ASP A 48 -3.74 -2.46 -4.87
N LEU A 49 -4.33 -1.26 -4.74
CA LEU A 49 -4.73 -0.72 -3.43
C LEU A 49 -5.85 -1.54 -2.77
N ARG A 50 -6.82 -2.02 -3.54
CA ARG A 50 -7.86 -2.92 -3.02
C ARG A 50 -7.28 -4.24 -2.54
N LYS A 51 -6.32 -4.82 -3.28
CA LYS A 51 -5.58 -6.01 -2.85
C LYS A 51 -4.80 -5.76 -1.56
N ALA A 52 -4.09 -4.63 -1.46
CA ALA A 52 -3.39 -4.27 -0.24
C ALA A 52 -4.32 -4.19 0.98
N LEU A 53 -5.48 -3.54 0.83
CA LEU A 53 -6.48 -3.45 1.89
C LEU A 53 -7.04 -4.83 2.29
N TRP A 54 -7.27 -5.70 1.31
CA TRP A 54 -7.72 -7.06 1.57
C TRP A 54 -6.70 -7.83 2.42
N TYR A 55 -5.42 -7.80 2.06
CA TYR A 55 -4.35 -8.47 2.82
C TYR A 55 -4.20 -7.90 4.22
N LEU A 56 -4.30 -6.58 4.38
CA LEU A 56 -4.24 -5.91 5.68
C LEU A 56 -5.38 -6.35 6.60
N ASN A 57 -6.60 -6.37 6.08
CA ASN A 57 -7.79 -6.81 6.82
C ASN A 57 -7.73 -8.31 7.13
N ARG A 58 -7.23 -9.13 6.21
CA ARG A 58 -7.08 -10.58 6.42
C ARG A 58 -6.12 -10.88 7.57
N ALA A 59 -4.97 -10.21 7.62
CA ALA A 59 -4.02 -10.37 8.72
C ALA A 59 -4.64 -10.01 10.08
N LYS A 60 -5.46 -8.94 10.13
CA LYS A 60 -6.18 -8.56 11.36
C LYS A 60 -7.28 -9.54 11.74
N ALA A 61 -7.95 -10.13 10.75
CA ALA A 61 -9.00 -11.13 10.99
C ALA A 61 -8.43 -12.46 11.51
N GLU A 62 -7.26 -12.88 11.02
CA GLU A 62 -6.58 -14.10 11.47
C GLU A 62 -6.02 -13.97 12.90
N SER A 63 -5.63 -12.76 13.30
CA SER A 63 -5.11 -12.47 14.64
C SER A 63 -5.68 -11.15 15.17
N PRO A 64 -6.89 -11.16 15.76
CA PRO A 64 -7.62 -9.95 16.13
C PRO A 64 -6.95 -9.10 17.21
N TYR A 65 -6.24 -9.73 18.13
CA TYR A 65 -5.55 -9.02 19.23
C TYR A 65 -4.24 -8.40 18.76
N GLU A 66 -3.41 -9.19 18.08
CA GLU A 66 -2.13 -8.75 17.53
C GLU A 66 -2.05 -9.18 16.06
N PRO A 67 -1.94 -8.24 15.10
CA PRO A 67 -1.91 -8.59 13.68
C PRO A 67 -0.53 -9.18 13.28
N ILE A 68 -0.23 -10.37 13.79
CA ILE A 68 1.06 -11.06 13.63
C ILE A 68 1.49 -11.13 12.18
N GLY A 69 0.56 -11.34 11.26
CA GLY A 69 0.84 -11.35 9.82
C GLY A 69 1.31 -10.02 9.24
N LEU A 70 1.33 -8.94 10.04
CA LEU A 70 1.80 -7.60 9.65
C LEU A 70 3.09 -7.19 10.37
N TYR A 71 3.65 -8.05 11.23
CA TYR A 71 4.93 -7.79 11.87
C TYR A 71 6.08 -8.36 11.03
N PRO A 72 7.26 -7.74 11.06
CA PRO A 72 8.46 -8.34 10.46
C PRO A 72 8.73 -9.73 11.05
N LEU A 73 9.26 -10.64 10.25
CA LEU A 73 9.58 -12.01 10.67
C LEU A 73 10.57 -12.03 11.83
N ASP A 74 11.59 -11.18 11.79
CA ASP A 74 12.61 -11.07 12.82
C ASP A 74 12.08 -10.46 14.14
N SER A 75 10.87 -9.87 14.11
CA SER A 75 10.21 -9.39 15.33
C SER A 75 9.49 -10.50 16.10
N LEU A 76 9.30 -11.66 15.49
CA LEU A 76 8.55 -12.79 16.03
C LEU A 76 9.50 -13.88 16.54
N VAL A 77 10.36 -13.59 17.51
CA VAL A 77 11.34 -14.55 18.02
C VAL A 77 10.71 -15.54 19.01
N PRO A 78 10.57 -16.84 18.67
CA PRO A 78 10.21 -17.87 19.61
C PRO A 78 11.40 -18.20 20.54
N PRO A 79 11.20 -18.71 21.80
CA PRO A 79 9.95 -19.14 22.41
C PRO A 79 9.43 -18.24 23.55
N TYR A 80 10.00 -17.08 23.79
CA TYR A 80 9.83 -16.35 25.05
C TYR A 80 8.92 -15.13 25.01
N GLY A 81 8.14 -14.92 23.94
CA GLY A 81 7.11 -13.89 23.90
C GLY A 81 7.61 -12.44 23.92
N HIS A 82 8.90 -12.21 23.73
CA HIS A 82 9.45 -10.87 23.63
C HIS A 82 9.41 -10.38 22.19
N PHE A 83 8.76 -9.23 21.98
CA PHE A 83 8.80 -8.54 20.70
C PHE A 83 10.20 -7.93 20.50
N HIS A 84 10.79 -8.22 19.35
CA HIS A 84 12.06 -7.61 18.93
C HIS A 84 11.79 -6.61 17.80
N ILE A 85 12.43 -5.45 17.84
CA ILE A 85 12.30 -4.47 16.75
C ILE A 85 13.30 -4.86 15.65
N ASP A 86 12.77 -5.15 14.45
CA ASP A 86 13.61 -5.26 13.24
C ASP A 86 13.93 -3.84 12.74
N ASP A 87 15.08 -3.33 13.20
CA ASP A 87 15.54 -1.98 12.90
C ASP A 87 15.66 -1.72 11.40
N GLU A 88 16.03 -2.71 10.59
CA GLU A 88 16.14 -2.57 9.14
C GLU A 88 14.77 -2.36 8.49
N SER A 89 13.77 -3.18 8.84
CA SER A 89 12.39 -2.97 8.37
C SER A 89 11.86 -1.60 8.76
N VAL A 90 12.10 -1.17 10.01
CA VAL A 90 11.69 0.15 10.50
C VAL A 90 12.38 1.25 9.72
N HIS A 91 13.69 1.12 9.46
CA HIS A 91 14.44 2.09 8.67
C HIS A 91 13.90 2.22 7.24
N MET A 92 13.67 1.11 6.56
CA MET A 92 13.13 1.07 5.21
C MET A 92 11.73 1.69 5.13
N LEU A 93 10.83 1.35 6.05
CA LEU A 93 9.48 1.90 6.11
C LEU A 93 9.48 3.41 6.39
N ARG A 94 10.33 3.87 7.32
CA ARG A 94 10.51 5.30 7.59
C ARG A 94 11.08 6.06 6.40
N LYS A 95 11.98 5.44 5.62
CA LYS A 95 12.49 6.01 4.36
C LYS A 95 11.37 6.21 3.35
N LEU A 96 10.52 5.21 3.12
CA LEU A 96 9.33 5.32 2.27
C LEU A 96 8.36 6.41 2.75
N ALA A 97 8.15 6.51 4.07
CA ALA A 97 7.31 7.55 4.65
C ALA A 97 7.88 8.96 4.44
N ARG A 98 9.18 9.16 4.62
CA ARG A 98 9.85 10.45 4.37
C ARG A 98 9.73 10.87 2.91
N LEU A 99 9.95 9.96 1.99
CA LEU A 99 9.82 10.18 0.55
C LEU A 99 8.36 10.32 0.08
N ASN A 100 7.39 10.09 0.95
CA ASN A 100 5.98 9.97 0.57
C ASN A 100 5.78 8.99 -0.60
N TRP A 101 6.50 7.86 -0.57
CA TRP A 101 6.53 6.91 -1.66
C TRP A 101 5.12 6.53 -2.11
N GLN A 102 4.88 6.59 -3.41
CA GLN A 102 3.58 6.30 -4.04
C GLN A 102 2.41 7.14 -3.47
N ASN A 103 2.70 8.32 -2.89
CA ASN A 103 1.72 9.17 -2.19
C ASN A 103 0.98 8.45 -1.04
N MET A 104 1.65 7.51 -0.37
CA MET A 104 1.08 6.66 0.68
C MET A 104 1.79 6.82 2.03
N ARG A 105 2.27 8.03 2.36
CA ARG A 105 2.99 8.32 3.61
C ARG A 105 2.32 7.75 4.86
N GLY A 106 1.00 7.88 4.98
CA GLY A 106 0.26 7.38 6.14
C GLY A 106 0.30 5.86 6.26
N PHE A 107 0.29 5.14 5.14
CA PHE A 107 0.45 3.69 5.13
C PHE A 107 1.84 3.28 5.62
N TRP A 108 2.91 3.90 5.09
CA TRP A 108 4.28 3.61 5.49
C TRP A 108 4.57 3.94 6.95
N LYS A 109 4.00 5.05 7.46
CA LYS A 109 4.06 5.36 8.90
C LYS A 109 3.35 4.31 9.74
N GLY A 110 2.16 3.89 9.32
CA GLY A 110 1.40 2.85 10.02
C GLY A 110 2.15 1.53 10.07
N MET A 111 2.76 1.09 8.97
CA MET A 111 3.58 -0.12 8.95
C MET A 111 4.83 0.00 9.83
N ALA A 112 5.48 1.18 9.87
CA ALA A 112 6.61 1.42 10.77
C ALA A 112 6.20 1.42 12.25
N GLU A 113 5.02 1.95 12.58
CA GLU A 113 4.46 1.87 13.94
C GLU A 113 4.20 0.42 14.35
N LEU A 114 3.62 -0.41 13.46
CA LEU A 114 3.44 -1.84 13.69
C LEU A 114 4.77 -2.55 13.90
N ALA A 115 5.79 -2.27 13.08
CA ALA A 115 7.13 -2.83 13.22
C ALA A 115 7.81 -2.43 14.54
N CYS A 116 7.35 -1.37 15.20
CA CYS A 116 7.71 -0.96 16.56
C CYS A 116 6.73 -1.44 17.65
N ASN A 117 5.86 -2.41 17.34
CA ASN A 117 4.82 -2.93 18.23
C ASN A 117 3.76 -1.89 18.64
N HIS A 118 3.53 -0.87 17.83
CA HIS A 118 2.45 0.09 18.10
C HIS A 118 1.21 -0.29 17.30
N GLN A 119 0.22 -0.85 17.97
CA GLN A 119 -1.03 -1.35 17.38
C GLN A 119 -1.84 -0.29 16.61
N SER A 120 -1.71 1.00 16.98
CA SER A 120 -2.30 2.14 16.26
C SER A 120 -1.89 2.20 14.78
N GLY A 121 -0.74 1.61 14.45
CA GLY A 121 -0.21 1.54 13.09
C GLY A 121 -1.17 0.85 12.11
N TYR A 122 -1.86 -0.21 12.54
CA TYR A 122 -2.88 -0.87 11.72
C TYR A 122 -3.99 0.11 11.29
N THR A 123 -4.54 0.84 12.25
CA THR A 123 -5.62 1.79 11.99
C THR A 123 -5.16 2.90 11.05
N ARG A 124 -3.94 3.40 11.22
CA ARG A 124 -3.34 4.42 10.35
C ARG A 124 -3.17 3.92 8.92
N ALA A 125 -2.58 2.74 8.75
CA ALA A 125 -2.35 2.13 7.44
C ALA A 125 -3.68 1.88 6.71
N LYS A 126 -4.65 1.28 7.40
CA LYS A 126 -5.99 1.01 6.87
C LYS A 126 -6.72 2.28 6.42
N LYS A 127 -6.81 3.30 7.30
CA LYS A 127 -7.47 4.57 6.96
C LYS A 127 -6.83 5.26 5.77
N THR A 128 -5.50 5.15 5.62
CA THR A 128 -4.78 5.72 4.46
C THR A 128 -5.19 5.03 3.17
N LEU A 129 -5.24 3.69 3.16
CA LEU A 129 -5.70 2.90 2.00
C LEU A 129 -7.14 3.22 1.65
N GLU A 130 -8.05 3.15 2.61
CA GLU A 130 -9.48 3.43 2.39
C GLU A 130 -9.71 4.84 1.84
N ARG A 131 -9.01 5.85 2.39
CA ARG A 131 -9.09 7.23 1.89
C ARG A 131 -8.61 7.33 0.45
N ARG A 132 -7.49 6.71 0.11
CA ARG A 132 -6.94 6.74 -1.25
C ARG A 132 -7.86 6.05 -2.24
N ILE A 133 -8.41 4.89 -1.88
CA ILE A 133 -9.37 4.14 -2.70
C ILE A 133 -10.59 5.01 -2.98
N ARG A 134 -11.22 5.59 -1.95
CA ARG A 134 -12.40 6.47 -2.13
C ARG A 134 -12.10 7.67 -3.03
N LEU A 135 -10.93 8.29 -2.88
CA LEU A 135 -10.53 9.41 -3.75
C LEU A 135 -10.45 8.99 -5.21
N LEU A 136 -9.83 7.85 -5.50
CA LEU A 136 -9.71 7.34 -6.88
C LEU A 136 -11.06 6.93 -7.46
N GLU A 137 -11.94 6.33 -6.67
CA GLU A 137 -13.29 5.95 -7.06
C GLU A 137 -14.18 7.17 -7.34
N SER A 138 -13.97 8.28 -6.63
CA SER A 138 -14.73 9.52 -6.83
C SER A 138 -14.26 10.36 -8.03
N MET A 139 -13.09 10.04 -8.61
CA MET A 139 -12.60 10.76 -9.79
C MET A 139 -13.42 10.37 -11.02
N PRO A 140 -13.99 11.35 -11.77
CA PRO A 140 -14.71 11.04 -12.99
C PRO A 140 -13.76 10.41 -14.00
N THR A 141 -14.10 9.25 -14.52
CA THR A 141 -13.39 8.60 -15.62
C THR A 141 -13.30 9.55 -16.82
N ILE A 142 -12.18 9.55 -17.54
CA ILE A 142 -11.97 10.36 -18.75
C ILE A 142 -13.15 10.20 -19.75
N ALA A 143 -13.71 8.99 -19.85
CA ALA A 143 -14.94 8.70 -20.61
C ALA A 143 -16.17 9.50 -20.12
N GLY A 144 -16.27 9.77 -18.83
CA GLY A 144 -17.34 10.60 -18.26
C GLY A 144 -17.15 12.10 -18.52
N ARG A 145 -15.92 12.57 -18.65
CA ARG A 145 -15.62 13.95 -19.07
C ARG A 145 -15.95 14.20 -20.54
N MET A 146 -15.67 13.26 -21.44
CA MET A 146 -16.03 13.38 -22.86
C MET A 146 -17.55 13.41 -23.08
N ARG A 147 -18.33 12.61 -22.32
CA ARG A 147 -19.79 12.62 -22.43
C ARG A 147 -20.45 13.92 -21.94
N ARG A 148 -19.82 14.64 -21.00
CA ARG A 148 -20.31 15.96 -20.54
C ARG A 148 -19.97 17.09 -21.52
N ALA A 149 -18.86 16.97 -22.24
CA ALA A 149 -18.43 17.94 -23.23
C ALA A 149 -19.22 17.89 -24.56
N THR A 150 -19.93 16.78 -24.82
CA THR A 150 -20.69 16.57 -26.06
C THR A 150 -22.25 16.76 -25.91
N ARG A 151 -22.73 17.35 -24.81
CA ARG A 151 -24.14 17.79 -24.76
C ARG A 151 -24.29 19.01 -25.63
N PRO A 152 -25.05 18.93 -26.74
CA PRO A 152 -25.34 20.10 -27.54
C PRO A 152 -26.18 21.07 -26.70
N HIS A 153 -25.79 22.34 -26.70
CA HIS A 153 -26.65 23.41 -26.25
C HIS A 153 -27.88 23.43 -27.19
N CYS A 154 -29.03 23.01 -26.68
CA CYS A 154 -30.27 23.31 -27.34
C CYS A 154 -30.52 24.80 -27.19
N TYR A 155 -30.21 25.56 -28.25
CA TYR A 155 -30.77 26.90 -28.41
C TYR A 155 -32.29 26.74 -28.62
N GLY A 156 -33.04 27.12 -27.63
CA GLY A 156 -34.47 27.31 -27.77
C GLY A 156 -34.73 28.43 -28.75
N THR A 157 -35.24 28.10 -29.94
CA THR A 157 -35.90 29.05 -30.80
C THR A 157 -37.33 29.17 -30.32
N SER A 158 -37.63 30.34 -29.76
CA SER A 158 -39.01 30.78 -29.54
C SER A 158 -39.72 30.95 -30.89
N CYS A 159 -40.89 30.37 -31.05
CA CYS A 159 -42.00 30.87 -31.82
C CYS A 159 -43.23 30.76 -30.97
#